data_56155499803075c711a3906892ee9ac0
#
_entry.id   56155499803075c711a3906892ee9ac0
#
_cell.length_a   1.000
_cell.length_b   1.000
_cell.length_c   1.000
_cell.angle_alpha   90.00
_cell.angle_beta   90.00
_cell.angle_gamma   90.00
#
_symmetry.space_group_name_H-M   'P 1'
#
loop_
_entity.id
_entity.type
_entity.pdbx_description
1 polymer ?
#
loop_
_entity_poly.entity_id
_entity_poly.type
_entity_poly.pdbx_seq_one_letter_code
_entity_poly.pdbx_strand_id
1 'polypeptide(L)'
;MDAQGVTTVAGLGKVSFINLLDVYSHVSIDSHACPNASRAKSQEYQQVLRRAFIRYGLPEQISLDHDSAFYDNKSASPFPSVIHLWLIGLDVRVRFIHKRPPLEHSRIERHHQTIAGQAFAGQTFSDVAALQRSLQARILFLNQEYPTRALDERPPFHVFPQARHSGRPYALAAEAQMLDLQRVYTYLQAGHWFRQVSSVGIFSLGGYGYNVTTQFAEHTVEITFNAATRKLTCLPEKGTAAFQLDIQGLTKSALMRSTTALPGYAPYQLALPFAYPDTTF
;
A
#
# COMPACT_ATOMS: atom_id res chain seq x y z
N MET A 1 -6.30 -0.64 -3.10
CA MET A 1 -5.67 -1.46 -2.04
C MET A 1 -6.38 -1.16 -0.74
N ASP A 2 -6.68 -2.18 0.03
CA ASP A 2 -7.37 -2.02 1.30
C ASP A 2 -6.95 -3.15 2.26
N ALA A 3 -7.01 -2.86 3.56
CA ALA A 3 -6.83 -3.87 4.59
C ALA A 3 -8.19 -4.38 5.06
N GLN A 4 -8.41 -5.67 4.90
CA GLN A 4 -9.52 -6.33 5.57
C GLN A 4 -9.22 -6.42 7.06
N GLY A 5 -10.19 -6.01 7.88
CA GLY A 5 -10.09 -6.07 9.34
C GLY A 5 -9.82 -7.49 9.86
N VAL A 6 -9.57 -7.58 11.16
CA VAL A 6 -9.23 -8.83 11.82
C VAL A 6 -10.34 -9.87 11.68
N THR A 7 -10.00 -11.03 11.15
CA THR A 7 -10.88 -12.19 11.00
C THR A 7 -10.30 -13.38 11.79
N THR A 8 -11.14 -14.20 12.37
CA THR A 8 -10.71 -15.45 13.00
C THR A 8 -10.61 -16.55 11.95
N VAL A 9 -9.42 -17.12 11.80
CA VAL A 9 -9.14 -18.25 10.90
C VAL A 9 -8.88 -19.51 11.75
N ALA A 10 -9.58 -20.59 11.44
CA ALA A 10 -9.46 -21.83 12.20
C ALA A 10 -8.02 -22.38 12.11
N GLY A 11 -7.47 -22.76 13.25
CA GLY A 11 -6.08 -23.21 13.42
C GLY A 11 -5.06 -22.09 13.65
N LEU A 12 -5.37 -20.83 13.28
CA LEU A 12 -4.42 -19.69 13.37
C LEU A 12 -4.85 -18.60 14.35
N GLY A 13 -6.14 -18.52 14.69
CA GLY A 13 -6.66 -17.42 15.50
C GLY A 13 -6.91 -16.15 14.68
N LYS A 14 -6.53 -14.99 15.22
CA LYS A 14 -6.79 -13.68 14.60
C LYS A 14 -5.77 -13.37 13.51
N VAL A 15 -6.25 -13.09 12.31
CA VAL A 15 -5.46 -12.73 11.12
C VAL A 15 -6.09 -11.51 10.47
N SER A 16 -5.31 -10.56 10.01
CA SER A 16 -5.75 -9.49 9.10
C SER A 16 -5.22 -9.73 7.69
N PHE A 17 -5.83 -9.10 6.69
CA PHE A 17 -5.46 -9.31 5.30
C PHE A 17 -5.21 -7.99 4.60
N ILE A 18 -4.22 -7.96 3.70
CA ILE A 18 -3.99 -6.87 2.75
C ILE A 18 -4.43 -7.39 1.38
N ASN A 19 -5.45 -6.75 0.80
CA ASN A 19 -5.99 -7.14 -0.50
C ASN A 19 -5.74 -6.04 -1.54
N LEU A 20 -5.30 -6.47 -2.72
CA LEU A 20 -5.10 -5.62 -3.90
C LEU A 20 -6.00 -6.11 -5.02
N LEU A 21 -6.77 -5.19 -5.57
CA LEU A 21 -7.70 -5.44 -6.68
C LEU A 21 -7.50 -4.37 -7.75
N ASP A 22 -7.44 -4.76 -9.01
CA ASP A 22 -7.67 -3.84 -10.11
C ASP A 22 -9.17 -3.66 -10.29
N VAL A 23 -9.66 -2.48 -9.93
CA VAL A 23 -11.09 -2.19 -9.93
C VAL A 23 -11.69 -2.06 -11.33
N TYR A 24 -10.87 -1.88 -12.36
CA TYR A 24 -11.32 -1.82 -13.76
C TYR A 24 -11.50 -3.21 -14.34
N SER A 25 -10.46 -4.03 -14.30
CA SER A 25 -10.45 -5.37 -14.89
C SER A 25 -11.00 -6.45 -13.96
N HIS A 26 -11.28 -6.14 -12.69
CA HIS A 26 -11.62 -7.10 -11.63
C HIS A 26 -10.52 -8.14 -11.35
N VAL A 27 -9.30 -7.92 -11.81
CA VAL A 27 -8.17 -8.81 -11.53
C VAL A 27 -7.79 -8.70 -10.05
N SER A 28 -7.81 -9.83 -9.36
CA SER A 28 -7.26 -9.99 -8.02
C SER A 28 -5.73 -9.94 -8.10
N ILE A 29 -5.14 -8.84 -7.67
CA ILE A 29 -3.69 -8.62 -7.79
C ILE A 29 -2.94 -9.38 -6.70
N ASP A 30 -3.36 -9.22 -5.44
CA ASP A 30 -2.73 -9.89 -4.30
C ASP A 30 -3.69 -9.99 -3.12
N SER A 31 -3.45 -11.01 -2.26
CA SER A 31 -4.03 -11.14 -0.92
C SER A 31 -2.95 -11.68 0.00
N HIS A 32 -2.65 -10.95 1.07
CA HIS A 32 -1.61 -11.30 2.03
C HIS A 32 -2.17 -11.40 3.43
N ALA A 33 -1.91 -12.54 4.09
CA ALA A 33 -2.26 -12.78 5.48
C ALA A 33 -1.19 -12.20 6.41
N CYS A 34 -1.59 -11.30 7.30
CA CYS A 34 -0.76 -10.71 8.35
C CYS A 34 -1.08 -11.41 9.68
N PRO A 35 -0.21 -12.30 10.18
CA PRO A 35 -0.48 -13.05 11.40
C PRO A 35 -0.43 -12.12 12.62
N ASN A 36 -1.27 -12.40 13.61
CA ASN A 36 -1.30 -11.72 14.93
C ASN A 36 -1.42 -10.19 14.87
N ALA A 37 -1.84 -9.64 13.74
CA ALA A 37 -1.92 -8.20 13.58
C ALA A 37 -3.36 -7.72 13.82
N SER A 38 -3.53 -6.88 14.82
CA SER A 38 -4.73 -6.06 14.92
C SER A 38 -4.84 -5.07 13.75
N ARG A 39 -3.71 -4.78 13.11
CA ARG A 39 -3.57 -3.88 11.96
C ARG A 39 -2.25 -4.14 11.23
N ALA A 40 -2.29 -4.18 9.90
CA ALA A 40 -1.09 -4.29 9.08
C ALA A 40 -0.17 -3.07 9.26
N LYS A 41 1.14 -3.29 9.28
CA LYS A 41 2.14 -2.22 9.42
C LYS A 41 2.53 -1.66 8.05
N SER A 42 2.97 -0.41 8.01
CA SER A 42 3.43 0.23 6.77
C SER A 42 4.47 -0.59 5.99
N GLN A 43 5.34 -1.32 6.69
CA GLN A 43 6.35 -2.19 6.05
C GLN A 43 5.71 -3.38 5.34
N GLU A 44 4.68 -3.98 5.91
CA GLU A 44 3.94 -5.10 5.30
C GLU A 44 3.25 -4.66 4.00
N TYR A 45 2.66 -3.48 3.99
CA TYR A 45 2.10 -2.89 2.78
C TYR A 45 3.14 -2.70 1.67
N GLN A 46 4.35 -2.19 1.99
CA GLN A 46 5.42 -2.06 1.01
C GLN A 46 5.87 -3.43 0.47
N GLN A 47 5.97 -4.45 1.31
CA GLN A 47 6.34 -5.80 0.90
C GLN A 47 5.31 -6.43 -0.04
N VAL A 48 4.02 -6.26 0.27
CA VAL A 48 2.90 -6.74 -0.58
C VAL A 48 2.92 -6.01 -1.92
N LEU A 49 3.09 -4.68 -1.92
CA LEU A 49 3.16 -3.88 -3.14
C LEU A 49 4.36 -4.27 -4.01
N ARG A 50 5.55 -4.51 -3.42
CA ARG A 50 6.72 -4.99 -4.16
C ARG A 50 6.45 -6.32 -4.84
N ARG A 51 5.84 -7.28 -4.14
CA ARG A 51 5.44 -8.56 -4.73
C ARG A 51 4.48 -8.37 -5.90
N ALA A 52 3.50 -7.51 -5.74
CA ALA A 52 2.58 -7.15 -6.81
C ALA A 52 3.28 -6.49 -7.99
N PHE A 53 4.19 -5.54 -7.74
CA PHE A 53 4.95 -4.84 -8.78
C PHE A 53 5.91 -5.75 -9.56
N ILE A 54 6.54 -6.70 -8.88
CA ILE A 54 7.38 -7.73 -9.53
C ILE A 54 6.55 -8.53 -10.55
N ARG A 55 5.31 -8.86 -10.20
CA ARG A 55 4.45 -9.70 -11.03
C ARG A 55 3.72 -8.94 -12.12
N TYR A 56 3.18 -7.78 -11.79
CA TYR A 56 2.25 -7.04 -12.66
C TYR A 56 2.83 -5.74 -13.21
N GLY A 57 4.05 -5.37 -12.82
CA GLY A 57 4.65 -4.07 -13.11
C GLY A 57 4.07 -2.95 -12.24
N LEU A 58 4.63 -1.74 -12.36
CA LEU A 58 4.15 -0.57 -11.66
C LEU A 58 2.81 -0.10 -12.24
N PRO A 59 1.78 0.12 -11.42
CA PRO A 59 0.54 0.74 -11.87
C PRO A 59 0.75 2.24 -12.13
N GLU A 60 -0.13 2.86 -12.89
CA GLU A 60 -0.16 4.32 -13.01
C GLU A 60 -0.67 4.99 -11.73
N GLN A 61 -1.62 4.36 -11.07
CA GLN A 61 -2.27 4.91 -9.89
C GLN A 61 -2.65 3.81 -8.89
N ILE A 62 -2.54 4.13 -7.61
CA ILE A 62 -3.08 3.32 -6.52
C ILE A 62 -4.09 4.15 -5.73
N SER A 63 -5.26 3.58 -5.49
CA SER A 63 -6.25 4.13 -4.56
C SER A 63 -6.05 3.52 -3.18
N LEU A 64 -5.97 4.38 -2.16
CA LEU A 64 -5.78 4.05 -0.75
C LEU A 64 -6.95 4.59 0.07
N ASP A 65 -7.28 3.91 1.14
CA ASP A 65 -8.16 4.44 2.16
C ASP A 65 -7.40 5.41 3.10
N HIS A 66 -8.10 5.95 4.10
CA HIS A 66 -7.52 6.79 5.13
C HIS A 66 -7.02 5.97 6.33
N ASP A 67 -6.51 4.74 6.12
CA ASP A 67 -5.83 4.03 7.20
C ASP A 67 -4.60 4.81 7.67
N SER A 68 -4.31 4.73 8.96
CA SER A 68 -3.18 5.44 9.58
C SER A 68 -1.80 5.04 9.03
N ALA A 69 -1.70 3.92 8.32
CA ALA A 69 -0.48 3.53 7.61
C ALA A 69 -0.20 4.43 6.39
N PHE A 70 -1.25 5.01 5.81
CA PHE A 70 -1.20 5.81 4.58
C PHE A 70 -1.42 7.30 4.82
N TYR A 71 -2.19 7.64 5.85
CA TYR A 71 -2.70 8.99 6.06
C TYR A 71 -2.55 9.44 7.51
N ASP A 72 -2.09 10.66 7.73
CA ASP A 72 -2.01 11.28 9.05
C ASP A 72 -3.39 11.78 9.48
N ASN A 73 -4.18 10.93 10.10
CA ASN A 73 -5.54 11.25 10.58
C ASN A 73 -5.56 12.14 11.83
N LYS A 74 -4.41 12.43 12.42
CA LYS A 74 -4.30 13.21 13.67
C LYS A 74 -4.10 14.70 13.41
N SER A 75 -3.66 15.06 12.21
CA SER A 75 -3.35 16.42 11.83
C SER A 75 -4.43 17.01 10.93
N ALA A 76 -4.77 18.30 11.15
CA ALA A 76 -5.62 19.06 10.24
C ALA A 76 -4.93 19.31 8.88
N SER A 77 -3.60 19.30 8.86
CA SER A 77 -2.79 19.37 7.62
C SER A 77 -1.87 18.15 7.55
N PRO A 78 -2.35 17.01 7.02
CA PRO A 78 -1.63 15.76 7.02
C PRO A 78 -0.36 15.81 6.16
N PHE A 79 0.77 15.41 6.74
CA PHE A 79 2.00 15.20 5.99
C PHE A 79 1.96 13.82 5.31
N PRO A 80 2.47 13.69 4.08
CA PRO A 80 2.44 12.42 3.37
C PRO A 80 3.19 11.32 4.12
N SER A 81 2.61 10.11 4.17
CA SER A 81 3.25 8.96 4.77
C SER A 81 4.46 8.49 3.96
N VAL A 82 5.34 7.69 4.57
CA VAL A 82 6.50 7.10 3.87
C VAL A 82 6.08 6.27 2.66
N ILE A 83 4.96 5.51 2.75
CA ILE A 83 4.44 4.74 1.61
C ILE A 83 3.99 5.67 0.48
N HIS A 84 3.31 6.76 0.82
CA HIS A 84 2.87 7.74 -0.17
C HIS A 84 4.07 8.34 -0.92
N LEU A 85 5.09 8.82 -0.19
CA LEU A 85 6.30 9.40 -0.78
C LEU A 85 7.10 8.37 -1.60
N TRP A 86 7.17 7.12 -1.14
CA TRP A 86 7.79 6.02 -1.86
C TRP A 86 7.09 5.73 -3.21
N LEU A 87 5.76 5.69 -3.22
CA LEU A 87 4.96 5.51 -4.45
C LEU A 87 5.18 6.65 -5.44
N ILE A 88 5.18 7.91 -4.96
CA ILE A 88 5.48 9.08 -5.80
C ILE A 88 6.89 8.98 -6.40
N GLY A 89 7.88 8.59 -5.60
CA GLY A 89 9.24 8.40 -6.08
C GLY A 89 9.35 7.31 -7.16
N LEU A 90 8.49 6.30 -7.15
CA LEU A 90 8.36 5.26 -8.18
C LEU A 90 7.46 5.67 -9.35
N ASP A 91 7.04 6.93 -9.43
CA ASP A 91 6.13 7.41 -10.48
C ASP A 91 4.75 6.74 -10.44
N VAL A 92 4.24 6.46 -9.26
CA VAL A 92 2.90 5.92 -9.04
C VAL A 92 2.04 6.99 -8.37
N ARG A 93 0.97 7.40 -9.03
CA ARG A 93 0.03 8.37 -8.45
C ARG A 93 -0.74 7.73 -7.30
N VAL A 94 -0.93 8.49 -6.23
CA VAL A 94 -1.72 8.06 -5.08
C VAL A 94 -3.02 8.86 -5.04
N ARG A 95 -4.15 8.15 -4.98
CA ARG A 95 -5.47 8.74 -4.77
C ARG A 95 -6.03 8.24 -3.45
N PHE A 96 -6.40 9.16 -2.56
CA PHE A 96 -7.15 8.79 -1.38
C PHE A 96 -8.65 8.70 -1.70
N ILE A 97 -9.27 7.60 -1.30
CA ILE A 97 -10.69 7.37 -1.52
C ILE A 97 -11.47 8.18 -0.50
N HIS A 98 -12.48 8.92 -0.95
CA HIS A 98 -13.32 9.70 -0.06
C HIS A 98 -14.12 8.78 0.89
N LYS A 99 -14.28 9.22 2.14
CA LYS A 99 -15.10 8.49 3.14
C LYS A 99 -16.59 8.41 2.74
N ARG A 100 -17.03 9.19 1.77
CA ARG A 100 -18.37 9.19 1.16
C ARG A 100 -18.27 9.62 -0.31
N PRO A 101 -18.99 8.99 -1.27
CA PRO A 101 -20.01 7.97 -1.11
C PRO A 101 -19.43 6.54 -0.91
N PRO A 102 -20.23 5.61 -0.29
CA PRO A 102 -19.80 4.22 -0.02
C PRO A 102 -19.45 3.39 -1.26
N LEU A 103 -19.89 3.82 -2.44
CA LEU A 103 -19.72 3.10 -3.70
C LEU A 103 -18.26 2.85 -4.11
N GLU A 104 -17.32 3.73 -3.71
CA GLU A 104 -15.91 3.57 -4.06
C GLU A 104 -15.27 2.36 -3.35
N HIS A 105 -15.74 1.99 -2.16
CA HIS A 105 -15.25 0.83 -1.40
C HIS A 105 -15.96 -0.48 -1.74
N SER A 106 -17.18 -0.42 -2.32
CA SER A 106 -18.03 -1.59 -2.50
C SER A 106 -17.38 -2.73 -3.31
N ARG A 107 -16.52 -2.42 -4.27
CA ARG A 107 -15.83 -3.43 -5.08
C ARG A 107 -14.75 -4.17 -4.30
N ILE A 108 -13.94 -3.46 -3.52
CA ILE A 108 -12.90 -4.08 -2.71
C ILE A 108 -13.51 -4.84 -1.53
N GLU A 109 -14.58 -4.34 -0.93
CA GLU A 109 -15.32 -5.04 0.14
C GLU A 109 -15.93 -6.35 -0.37
N ARG A 110 -16.54 -6.35 -1.55
CA ARG A 110 -17.03 -7.58 -2.19
C ARG A 110 -15.90 -8.54 -2.49
N HIS A 111 -14.75 -8.04 -2.92
CA HIS A 111 -13.56 -8.85 -3.12
C HIS A 111 -13.08 -9.50 -1.83
N HIS A 112 -13.09 -8.78 -0.70
CA HIS A 112 -12.81 -9.34 0.64
C HIS A 112 -13.72 -10.52 0.96
N GLN A 113 -15.04 -10.36 0.73
CA GLN A 113 -16.02 -11.44 0.95
C GLN A 113 -15.77 -12.66 0.05
N THR A 114 -15.43 -12.42 -1.22
CA THR A 114 -15.11 -13.49 -2.18
C THR A 114 -13.86 -14.25 -1.75
N ILE A 115 -12.78 -13.56 -1.39
CA ILE A 115 -11.55 -14.19 -0.90
C ILE A 115 -11.84 -14.95 0.40
N ALA A 116 -12.54 -14.35 1.36
CA ALA A 116 -12.86 -14.98 2.63
C ALA A 116 -13.67 -16.27 2.41
N GLY A 117 -14.74 -16.20 1.62
CA GLY A 117 -15.60 -17.36 1.35
C GLY A 117 -14.92 -18.49 0.58
N GLN A 118 -13.97 -18.16 -0.29
CA GLN A 118 -13.36 -19.16 -1.17
C GLN A 118 -11.98 -19.66 -0.73
N ALA A 119 -11.21 -18.86 0.00
CA ALA A 119 -9.84 -19.20 0.35
C ALA A 119 -9.70 -19.81 1.74
N PHE A 120 -10.55 -19.46 2.69
CA PHE A 120 -10.37 -19.92 4.07
C PHE A 120 -11.65 -20.20 4.86
N ALA A 121 -12.83 -19.81 4.41
CA ALA A 121 -14.07 -20.13 5.14
C ALA A 121 -14.27 -21.65 5.21
N GLY A 122 -14.52 -22.17 6.42
CA GLY A 122 -14.70 -23.60 6.65
C GLY A 122 -13.45 -24.46 6.55
N GLN A 123 -12.27 -23.85 6.37
CA GLN A 123 -10.98 -24.55 6.33
C GLN A 123 -10.18 -24.33 7.62
N THR A 124 -9.38 -25.30 8.00
CA THR A 124 -8.44 -25.21 9.13
C THR A 124 -7.01 -25.23 8.59
N PHE A 125 -6.17 -24.33 9.07
CA PHE A 125 -4.79 -24.20 8.59
C PHE A 125 -3.80 -24.54 9.71
N SER A 126 -2.73 -25.28 9.36
CA SER A 126 -1.65 -25.62 10.29
C SER A 126 -0.78 -24.41 10.62
N ASP A 127 -0.60 -23.51 9.65
CA ASP A 127 0.27 -22.34 9.76
C ASP A 127 -0.11 -21.27 8.75
N VAL A 128 0.46 -20.06 8.91
CA VAL A 128 0.21 -18.92 8.03
C VAL A 128 0.68 -19.17 6.60
N ALA A 129 1.73 -19.97 6.41
CA ALA A 129 2.22 -20.29 5.07
C ALA A 129 1.21 -21.17 4.30
N ALA A 130 0.53 -22.09 4.98
CA ALA A 130 -0.56 -22.87 4.40
C ALA A 130 -1.74 -21.98 3.97
N LEU A 131 -2.15 -21.05 4.83
CA LEU A 131 -3.16 -20.04 4.50
C LEU A 131 -2.71 -19.19 3.30
N GLN A 132 -1.46 -18.72 3.29
CA GLN A 132 -0.94 -17.89 2.20
C GLN A 132 -0.92 -18.67 0.86
N ARG A 133 -0.58 -19.96 0.86
CA ARG A 133 -0.68 -20.80 -0.34
C ARG A 133 -2.13 -20.93 -0.83
N SER A 134 -3.10 -21.10 0.06
CA SER A 134 -4.53 -21.13 -0.29
C SER A 134 -4.99 -19.82 -0.93
N LEU A 135 -4.61 -18.66 -0.35
CA LEU A 135 -4.90 -17.34 -0.91
C LEU A 135 -4.33 -17.19 -2.33
N GLN A 136 -3.07 -17.59 -2.53
CA GLN A 136 -2.40 -17.47 -3.82
C GLN A 136 -3.06 -18.36 -4.88
N ALA A 137 -3.36 -19.62 -4.55
CA ALA A 137 -4.05 -20.54 -5.44
C ALA A 137 -5.44 -19.98 -5.83
N ARG A 138 -6.14 -19.40 -4.86
CA ARG A 138 -7.47 -18.84 -5.09
C ARG A 138 -7.44 -17.59 -5.97
N ILE A 139 -6.47 -16.70 -5.79
CA ILE A 139 -6.27 -15.55 -6.68
C ILE A 139 -6.08 -15.99 -8.13
N LEU A 140 -5.28 -17.02 -8.36
CA LEU A 140 -5.07 -17.54 -9.71
C LEU A 140 -6.35 -18.08 -10.31
N PHE A 141 -7.09 -18.89 -9.55
CA PHE A 141 -8.39 -19.41 -9.98
C PHE A 141 -9.39 -18.29 -10.30
N LEU A 142 -9.51 -17.27 -9.44
CA LEU A 142 -10.40 -16.12 -9.64
C LEU A 142 -10.08 -15.37 -10.94
N ASN A 143 -8.81 -15.23 -11.27
CA ASN A 143 -8.38 -14.49 -12.45
C ASN A 143 -8.49 -15.29 -13.76
N GLN A 144 -8.35 -16.61 -13.71
CA GLN A 144 -8.22 -17.47 -14.90
C GLN A 144 -9.46 -18.28 -15.21
N GLU A 145 -10.24 -18.67 -14.21
CA GLU A 145 -11.29 -19.66 -14.35
C GLU A 145 -12.63 -19.23 -13.76
N TYR A 146 -12.62 -18.40 -12.70
CA TYR A 146 -13.86 -18.06 -12.00
C TYR A 146 -14.73 -17.06 -12.80
N PRO A 147 -16.00 -17.41 -13.07
CA PRO A 147 -16.92 -16.53 -13.78
C PRO A 147 -17.24 -15.30 -12.93
N THR A 148 -16.96 -14.12 -13.47
CA THR A 148 -17.22 -12.85 -12.81
C THR A 148 -18.47 -12.22 -13.40
N ARG A 149 -19.52 -12.09 -12.60
CA ARG A 149 -20.81 -11.54 -13.02
C ARG A 149 -20.72 -10.18 -13.72
N ALA A 150 -19.83 -9.31 -13.23
CA ALA A 150 -19.61 -7.98 -13.82
C ALA A 150 -18.90 -8.04 -15.19
N LEU A 151 -18.42 -9.20 -15.60
CA LEU A 151 -17.74 -9.47 -16.87
C LEU A 151 -18.50 -10.50 -17.70
N ASP A 152 -19.82 -10.52 -17.63
CA ASP A 152 -20.69 -11.45 -18.35
C ASP A 152 -20.31 -12.91 -18.11
N GLU A 153 -20.11 -13.27 -16.84
CA GLU A 153 -19.73 -14.62 -16.40
C GLU A 153 -18.41 -15.12 -17.00
N ARG A 154 -17.51 -14.20 -17.38
CA ARG A 154 -16.17 -14.56 -17.90
C ARG A 154 -15.08 -14.25 -16.87
N PRO A 155 -13.99 -15.03 -16.84
CA PRO A 155 -12.85 -14.74 -15.97
C PRO A 155 -12.15 -13.43 -16.37
N PRO A 156 -11.60 -12.67 -15.39
CA PRO A 156 -10.93 -11.39 -15.63
C PRO A 156 -9.86 -11.44 -16.73
N PHE A 157 -8.98 -12.44 -16.72
CA PHE A 157 -7.92 -12.55 -17.74
C PHE A 157 -8.38 -13.00 -19.13
N HIS A 158 -9.62 -13.46 -19.27
CA HIS A 158 -10.21 -13.71 -20.59
C HIS A 158 -10.72 -12.41 -21.22
N VAL A 159 -11.27 -11.51 -20.37
CA VAL A 159 -11.80 -10.22 -20.84
C VAL A 159 -10.68 -9.19 -20.99
N PHE A 160 -9.72 -9.20 -20.05
CA PHE A 160 -8.61 -8.24 -19.97
C PHE A 160 -7.26 -8.97 -19.96
N PRO A 161 -6.82 -9.61 -21.05
CA PRO A 161 -5.52 -10.30 -21.11
C PRO A 161 -4.35 -9.35 -20.88
N GLN A 162 -4.48 -8.06 -21.22
CA GLN A 162 -3.48 -7.02 -20.99
C GLN A 162 -3.30 -6.68 -19.49
N ALA A 163 -4.26 -6.98 -18.61
CA ALA A 163 -4.15 -6.76 -17.18
C ALA A 163 -3.15 -7.70 -16.50
N ARG A 164 -2.53 -8.63 -17.26
CA ARG A 164 -1.44 -9.49 -16.76
C ARG A 164 -0.15 -8.73 -16.48
N HIS A 165 0.06 -7.57 -17.11
CA HIS A 165 1.20 -6.70 -16.85
C HIS A 165 0.93 -5.27 -17.31
N SER A 166 1.31 -4.28 -16.50
CA SER A 166 1.08 -2.85 -16.76
C SER A 166 1.90 -2.25 -17.91
N GLY A 167 2.89 -2.98 -18.42
CA GLY A 167 3.88 -2.44 -19.36
C GLY A 167 5.00 -1.61 -18.71
N ARG A 168 4.94 -1.34 -17.40
CA ARG A 168 5.93 -0.59 -16.63
C ARG A 168 6.70 -1.57 -15.71
N PRO A 169 7.84 -2.11 -16.16
CA PRO A 169 8.54 -3.16 -15.44
C PRO A 169 9.08 -2.65 -14.09
N TYR A 170 9.10 -3.54 -13.10
CA TYR A 170 9.71 -3.29 -11.80
C TYR A 170 10.63 -4.44 -11.41
N ALA A 171 11.82 -4.10 -10.91
CA ALA A 171 12.77 -5.05 -10.37
C ALA A 171 13.22 -4.58 -8.98
N LEU A 172 13.10 -5.45 -7.98
CA LEU A 172 13.49 -5.12 -6.60
C LEU A 172 14.96 -4.67 -6.49
N ALA A 173 15.85 -5.34 -7.21
CA ALA A 173 17.28 -4.99 -7.24
C ALA A 173 17.55 -3.60 -7.85
N ALA A 174 16.66 -3.11 -8.70
CA ALA A 174 16.76 -1.80 -9.34
C ALA A 174 15.93 -0.71 -8.63
N GLU A 175 15.22 -1.03 -7.54
CA GLU A 175 14.32 -0.08 -6.89
C GLU A 175 15.00 1.23 -6.51
N ALA A 176 16.25 1.17 -6.01
CA ALA A 176 17.01 2.37 -5.64
C ALA A 176 17.32 3.28 -6.85
N GLN A 177 17.50 2.71 -8.04
CA GLN A 177 17.68 3.46 -9.28
C GLN A 177 16.35 4.01 -9.80
N MET A 178 15.27 3.26 -9.67
CA MET A 178 13.93 3.64 -10.10
C MET A 178 13.33 4.75 -9.23
N LEU A 179 13.66 4.76 -7.93
CA LEU A 179 13.15 5.74 -6.98
C LEU A 179 13.81 7.11 -7.23
N ASP A 180 13.01 8.04 -7.74
CA ASP A 180 13.44 9.42 -8.02
C ASP A 180 13.00 10.37 -6.90
N LEU A 181 13.96 10.88 -6.10
CA LEU A 181 13.69 11.85 -5.04
C LEU A 181 13.25 13.22 -5.59
N GLN A 182 13.58 13.55 -6.84
CA GLN A 182 13.16 14.84 -7.40
C GLN A 182 11.63 14.90 -7.57
N ARG A 183 10.97 13.79 -7.93
CA ARG A 183 9.51 13.70 -7.93
C ARG A 183 8.93 13.93 -6.53
N VAL A 184 9.56 13.37 -5.51
CA VAL A 184 9.16 13.58 -4.10
C VAL A 184 9.31 15.05 -3.70
N TYR A 185 10.41 15.69 -4.06
CA TYR A 185 10.66 17.11 -3.76
C TYR A 185 9.66 18.01 -4.47
N THR A 186 9.38 17.78 -5.75
CA THR A 186 8.38 18.52 -6.51
C THR A 186 6.99 18.37 -5.88
N TYR A 187 6.63 17.18 -5.45
CA TYR A 187 5.36 16.94 -4.77
C TYR A 187 5.27 17.70 -3.43
N LEU A 188 6.31 17.62 -2.61
CA LEU A 188 6.33 18.28 -1.30
C LEU A 188 6.37 19.81 -1.40
N GLN A 189 6.95 20.36 -2.46
CA GLN A 189 7.01 21.81 -2.68
C GLN A 189 5.63 22.46 -2.80
N ALA A 190 4.62 21.72 -3.24
CA ALA A 190 3.23 22.19 -3.31
C ALA A 190 2.48 22.10 -1.97
N GLY A 191 3.10 21.51 -0.94
CA GLY A 191 2.46 21.25 0.35
C GLY A 191 2.64 22.39 1.35
N HIS A 192 1.61 22.59 2.19
CA HIS A 192 1.63 23.49 3.34
C HIS A 192 1.15 22.71 4.57
N TRP A 193 1.92 22.78 5.66
CA TRP A 193 1.57 22.07 6.88
C TRP A 193 1.60 23.00 8.08
N PHE A 194 0.69 22.79 9.00
CA PHE A 194 0.58 23.58 10.22
C PHE A 194 0.83 22.65 11.41
N ARG A 195 1.72 23.05 12.31
CA ARG A 195 2.03 22.26 13.52
C ARG A 195 2.09 23.18 14.73
N GLN A 196 1.46 22.74 15.82
CA GLN A 196 1.64 23.38 17.11
C GLN A 196 2.96 22.92 17.72
N VAL A 197 3.74 23.87 18.19
CA VAL A 197 4.98 23.63 18.92
C VAL A 197 4.62 23.31 20.37
N SER A 198 5.18 22.23 20.94
CA SER A 198 4.97 21.86 22.32
C SER A 198 5.63 22.84 23.30
N SER A 199 5.27 22.75 24.59
CA SER A 199 5.88 23.56 25.67
C SER A 199 7.41 23.43 25.78
N VAL A 200 7.97 22.33 25.27
CA VAL A 200 9.43 22.09 25.22
C VAL A 200 10.07 22.49 23.89
N GLY A 201 9.36 23.20 23.01
CA GLY A 201 9.92 23.72 21.76
C GLY A 201 10.06 22.68 20.65
N ILE A 202 9.20 21.65 20.59
CA ILE A 202 9.25 20.59 19.59
C ILE A 202 7.91 20.50 18.84
N PHE A 203 7.97 20.33 17.52
CA PHE A 203 6.82 19.85 16.73
C PHE A 203 7.14 18.54 16.01
N SER A 204 6.13 17.80 15.60
CA SER A 204 6.29 16.55 14.85
C SER A 204 5.80 16.71 13.39
N LEU A 205 6.60 16.25 12.42
CA LEU A 205 6.25 16.22 11.00
C LEU A 205 6.78 14.93 10.36
N GLY A 206 5.93 14.19 9.67
CA GLY A 206 6.33 12.95 9.00
C GLY A 206 6.83 11.84 9.94
N GLY A 207 6.49 11.89 11.23
CA GLY A 207 6.97 10.96 12.25
C GLY A 207 8.30 11.36 12.89
N TYR A 208 8.87 12.51 12.54
CA TYR A 208 10.12 13.06 13.11
C TYR A 208 9.84 14.27 14.00
N GLY A 209 10.58 14.36 15.11
CA GLY A 209 10.55 15.53 16.00
C GLY A 209 11.54 16.60 15.55
N TYR A 210 11.09 17.84 15.50
CA TYR A 210 11.90 19.01 15.13
C TYR A 210 12.00 19.95 16.32
N ASN A 211 13.20 20.21 16.80
CA ASN A 211 13.44 21.16 17.87
C ASN A 211 13.59 22.58 17.29
N VAL A 212 12.72 23.50 17.74
CA VAL A 212 12.66 24.89 17.26
C VAL A 212 12.84 25.91 18.36
N THR A 213 13.29 25.50 19.52
CA THR A 213 13.44 26.31 20.74
C THR A 213 12.11 26.63 21.45
N THR A 214 12.20 26.90 22.75
CA THR A 214 11.03 27.21 23.60
C THR A 214 10.40 28.58 23.31
N GLN A 215 11.11 29.47 22.61
CA GLN A 215 10.54 30.79 22.23
C GLN A 215 9.28 30.67 21.34
N PHE A 216 9.12 29.54 20.65
CA PHE A 216 7.94 29.26 19.82
C PHE A 216 6.94 28.32 20.49
N ALA A 217 7.15 28.01 21.80
CA ALA A 217 6.25 27.13 22.54
C ALA A 217 4.79 27.63 22.46
N GLU A 218 3.86 26.68 22.31
CA GLU A 218 2.42 26.93 22.21
C GLU A 218 1.98 27.78 20.99
N HIS A 219 2.90 28.09 20.05
CA HIS A 219 2.56 28.76 18.78
C HIS A 219 2.37 27.73 17.66
N THR A 220 1.53 28.09 16.70
CA THR A 220 1.42 27.38 15.42
C THR A 220 2.53 27.85 14.46
N VAL A 221 3.14 26.91 13.77
CA VAL A 221 4.15 27.16 12.75
C VAL A 221 3.62 26.65 11.42
N GLU A 222 3.61 27.54 10.41
CA GLU A 222 3.40 27.14 9.01
C GLU A 222 4.72 26.57 8.47
N ILE A 223 4.64 25.43 7.79
CA ILE A 223 5.78 24.68 7.29
C ILE A 223 5.61 24.47 5.79
N THR A 224 6.60 24.89 5.01
CA THR A 224 6.70 24.61 3.58
C THR A 224 8.02 23.90 3.28
N PHE A 225 8.10 23.22 2.14
CA PHE A 225 9.31 22.55 1.71
C PHE A 225 9.92 23.28 0.52
N ASN A 226 11.22 23.63 0.61
CA ASN A 226 11.98 24.22 -0.48
C ASN A 226 12.76 23.11 -1.21
N ALA A 227 12.36 22.79 -2.44
CA ALA A 227 12.99 21.72 -3.22
C ALA A 227 14.44 22.04 -3.63
N ALA A 228 14.79 23.32 -3.83
CA ALA A 228 16.14 23.72 -4.24
C ALA A 228 17.15 23.56 -3.09
N THR A 229 16.79 23.98 -1.89
CA THR A 229 17.64 23.87 -0.68
C THR A 229 17.45 22.55 0.06
N ARG A 230 16.39 21.78 -0.24
CA ARG A 230 15.95 20.56 0.46
C ARG A 230 15.70 20.77 1.95
N LYS A 231 15.23 21.97 2.30
CA LYS A 231 14.95 22.35 3.69
C LYS A 231 13.47 22.64 3.89
N LEU A 232 13.03 22.48 5.12
CA LEU A 232 11.77 23.02 5.59
C LEU A 232 11.95 24.51 5.87
N THR A 233 11.04 25.33 5.40
CA THR A 233 10.90 26.73 5.79
C THR A 233 9.74 26.83 6.77
N CYS A 234 10.01 27.32 7.97
CA CYS A 234 9.07 27.41 9.06
C CYS A 234 8.75 28.88 9.34
N LEU A 235 7.49 29.27 9.27
CA LEU A 235 6.99 30.62 9.55
C LEU A 235 6.08 30.56 10.79
N PRO A 236 6.50 31.11 11.93
CA PRO A 236 5.65 31.22 13.11
C PRO A 236 4.49 32.21 12.90
N GLU A 237 3.33 31.90 13.48
CA GLU A 237 2.09 32.70 13.35
C GLU A 237 2.21 34.14 13.80
N LYS A 238 3.11 34.44 14.74
CA LYS A 238 3.31 35.78 15.28
C LYS A 238 4.68 36.36 14.90
N GLY A 239 4.76 37.02 13.79
CA GLY A 239 5.70 38.12 13.45
C GLY A 239 7.21 37.89 13.61
N THR A 240 7.64 36.65 13.80
CA THR A 240 9.04 36.27 13.86
C THR A 240 9.56 35.92 12.47
N ALA A 241 10.84 36.18 12.22
CA ALA A 241 11.46 35.84 10.96
C ALA A 241 11.33 34.33 10.68
N ALA A 242 11.13 33.96 9.41
CA ALA A 242 11.15 32.57 8.98
C ALA A 242 12.52 31.93 9.27
N PHE A 243 12.53 30.68 9.67
CA PHE A 243 13.75 29.90 9.88
C PHE A 243 13.72 28.60 9.08
N GLN A 244 14.88 27.98 8.88
CA GLN A 244 15.00 26.77 8.09
C GLN A 244 15.48 25.60 8.94
N LEU A 245 14.95 24.39 8.63
CA LEU A 245 15.32 23.13 9.23
C LEU A 245 15.64 22.10 8.14
N ASP A 246 16.61 21.23 8.41
CA ASP A 246 16.87 20.10 7.54
C ASP A 246 15.74 19.08 7.65
N ILE A 247 15.17 18.68 6.51
CA ILE A 247 14.11 17.67 6.52
C ILE A 247 14.69 16.31 6.83
N GLN A 248 14.03 15.59 7.74
CA GLN A 248 14.40 14.23 8.13
C GLN A 248 13.61 13.19 7.31
N GLY A 249 14.22 12.01 7.11
CA GLY A 249 13.55 10.86 6.49
C GLY A 249 13.36 10.92 4.98
N LEU A 250 13.86 11.95 4.27
CA LEU A 250 13.79 12.08 2.82
C LEU A 250 15.06 11.55 2.11
N THR A 251 15.46 10.34 2.43
CA THR A 251 16.49 9.60 1.69
C THR A 251 15.88 8.38 1.01
N LYS A 252 16.53 7.88 -0.05
CA LYS A 252 16.08 6.64 -0.71
C LYS A 252 15.95 5.49 0.30
N SER A 253 16.94 5.30 1.15
CA SER A 253 16.94 4.25 2.18
C SER A 253 15.79 4.41 3.18
N ALA A 254 15.49 5.64 3.61
CA ALA A 254 14.39 5.90 4.54
C ALA A 254 13.01 5.63 3.90
N LEU A 255 12.84 5.97 2.61
CA LEU A 255 11.60 5.72 1.89
C LEU A 255 11.43 4.24 1.53
N MET A 256 12.50 3.58 1.11
CA MET A 256 12.49 2.15 0.78
C MET A 256 12.37 1.26 2.01
N ARG A 257 12.86 1.71 3.16
CA ARG A 257 12.93 0.90 4.41
C ARG A 257 13.67 -0.43 4.18
N SER A 258 13.16 -1.52 4.74
CA SER A 258 13.69 -2.86 4.47
C SER A 258 13.27 -3.33 3.07
N THR A 259 14.25 -3.69 2.25
CA THR A 259 14.04 -4.18 0.87
C THR A 259 13.79 -5.69 0.80
N THR A 260 13.40 -6.33 1.91
CA THR A 260 12.97 -7.73 1.88
C THR A 260 11.64 -7.84 1.13
N ALA A 261 11.64 -8.58 0.04
CA ALA A 261 10.42 -8.96 -0.65
C ALA A 261 9.76 -10.16 0.04
N LEU A 262 8.44 -10.20 0.03
CA LEU A 262 7.72 -11.43 0.32
C LEU A 262 8.05 -12.49 -0.74
N PRO A 263 8.03 -13.78 -0.40
CA PRO A 263 8.17 -14.85 -1.38
C PRO A 263 7.20 -14.62 -2.54
N GLY A 264 7.72 -14.74 -3.77
CA GLY A 264 6.88 -14.73 -4.96
C GLY A 264 5.86 -15.86 -4.92
N TYR A 265 4.84 -15.75 -5.73
CA TYR A 265 3.94 -16.86 -5.98
C TYR A 265 4.75 -18.01 -6.61
N ALA A 266 4.64 -19.20 -6.07
CA ALA A 266 5.06 -20.37 -6.83
C ALA A 266 4.35 -20.33 -8.20
N PRO A 267 5.04 -20.65 -9.30
CA PRO A 267 4.35 -20.77 -10.57
C PRO A 267 3.20 -21.77 -10.36
N TYR A 268 1.98 -21.30 -10.62
CA TYR A 268 0.83 -22.19 -10.65
C TYR A 268 1.04 -23.13 -11.84
N GLN A 269 1.57 -24.29 -11.57
CA GLN A 269 1.32 -25.41 -12.44
C GLN A 269 -0.17 -25.69 -12.28
N LEU A 270 -0.94 -25.37 -13.32
CA LEU A 270 -2.21 -26.03 -13.55
C LEU A 270 -1.90 -27.52 -13.35
N ALA A 271 -2.39 -28.13 -12.26
CA ALA A 271 -2.58 -29.56 -12.30
C ALA A 271 -3.40 -29.78 -13.56
N LEU A 272 -2.79 -30.41 -14.56
CA LEU A 272 -3.51 -30.77 -15.77
C LEU A 272 -4.76 -31.50 -15.29
N PRO A 273 -5.97 -31.00 -15.55
CA PRO A 273 -7.18 -31.55 -14.96
C PRO A 273 -7.46 -32.98 -15.42
N PHE A 274 -6.62 -33.53 -16.27
CA PHE A 274 -6.75 -34.85 -16.85
C PHE A 274 -5.39 -35.59 -16.90
N ALA A 275 -5.03 -36.21 -15.80
CA ALA A 275 -4.44 -37.53 -15.95
C ALA A 275 -5.60 -38.40 -16.43
N TYR A 276 -5.70 -38.64 -17.73
CA TYR A 276 -6.53 -39.74 -18.24
C TYR A 276 -6.04 -41.00 -17.54
N PRO A 277 -6.90 -41.73 -16.85
CA PRO A 277 -6.48 -43.06 -16.40
C PRO A 277 -6.03 -43.82 -17.66
N ASP A 278 -4.82 -44.36 -17.61
CA ASP A 278 -4.33 -45.25 -18.66
C ASP A 278 -5.40 -46.26 -19.00
N THR A 279 -6.07 -46.09 -20.11
CA THR A 279 -6.85 -47.13 -20.73
C THR A 279 -5.84 -48.00 -21.43
N THR A 280 -5.26 -48.94 -20.67
CA THR A 280 -4.65 -50.12 -21.23
C THR A 280 -5.74 -50.92 -21.92
N PHE A 281 -5.69 -50.94 -23.25
CA PHE A 281 -6.35 -51.95 -24.06
C PHE A 281 -5.52 -53.23 -24.07
#